data_56d8cf1c3e0704fd4bc49c38db9cb404
#
_entry.id   56d8cf1c3e0704fd4bc49c38db9cb404
#
_cell.length_a   1.000
_cell.length_b   1.000
_cell.length_c   1.000
_cell.angle_alpha   90.00
_cell.angle_beta   90.00
_cell.angle_gamma   90.00
#
_symmetry.space_group_name_H-M   'P 1'
#
loop_
_entity.id
_entity.type
_entity.pdbx_description
1 polymer ?
#
loop_
_entity_poly.entity_id
_entity_poly.type
_entity_poly.pdbx_seq_one_letter_code
_entity_poly.pdbx_strand_id
1 'polypeptide(L)'
;MSLISQKALSKIKPNMSISLGGGSNVLNLAKDLSQAHISNLTLYSPSEITQAKCKQFGLKILPFSENSPHLDLAFDGCDSIDKNFNALKSGGGIHLFEKLAAENTEEYILLLPAERFRDELSPTIPLCLEVVPACLGNIINSIPEEYDYKIRLDKAVASFARSPLGNILIDIYPQTSWHNIKKLNSFLLKQNGVVSSSYFEGIVTSIITETKNKAVEIKKG
;
A
#
# COMPACT_ATOMS: atom_id res chain seq x y z
N MET A 1 -13.91 15.42 10.62
CA MET A 1 -13.14 15.19 9.36
C MET A 1 -11.70 15.63 9.54
N SER A 2 -10.72 14.81 9.12
CA SER A 2 -9.33 15.26 9.00
C SER A 2 -9.15 16.10 7.74
N LEU A 3 -8.12 16.97 7.72
CA LEU A 3 -7.86 17.80 6.52
C LEU A 3 -7.51 16.92 5.30
N ILE A 4 -6.77 15.83 5.52
CA ILE A 4 -6.41 14.85 4.48
C ILE A 4 -7.68 14.21 3.89
N SER A 5 -8.60 13.74 4.75
CA SER A 5 -9.83 13.08 4.25
C SER A 5 -10.76 14.06 3.54
N GLN A 6 -10.87 15.31 3.98
CA GLN A 6 -11.62 16.36 3.28
C GLN A 6 -11.07 16.61 1.87
N LYS A 7 -9.74 16.72 1.75
CA LYS A 7 -9.09 16.94 0.46
C LYS A 7 -9.27 15.73 -0.46
N ALA A 8 -9.14 14.50 0.06
CA ALA A 8 -9.38 13.27 -0.70
C ALA A 8 -10.85 13.18 -1.14
N LEU A 9 -11.80 13.46 -0.23
CA LEU A 9 -13.23 13.45 -0.51
C LEU A 9 -13.61 14.43 -1.64
N SER A 10 -12.95 15.58 -1.72
CA SER A 10 -13.21 16.58 -2.79
C SER A 10 -12.88 16.10 -4.21
N LYS A 11 -12.14 15.01 -4.36
CA LYS A 11 -11.83 14.39 -5.66
C LYS A 11 -12.90 13.39 -6.11
N ILE A 12 -13.72 12.91 -5.18
CA ILE A 12 -14.73 11.87 -5.45
C ILE A 12 -15.97 12.51 -6.06
N LYS A 13 -16.39 11.99 -7.20
CA LYS A 13 -17.58 12.42 -7.95
C LYS A 13 -18.59 11.29 -8.08
N PRO A 14 -19.88 11.58 -8.34
CA PRO A 14 -20.86 10.55 -8.64
C PRO A 14 -20.42 9.63 -9.79
N ASN A 15 -20.87 8.37 -9.73
CA ASN A 15 -20.62 7.31 -10.72
C ASN A 15 -19.18 6.79 -10.79
N MET A 16 -18.29 7.16 -9.86
CA MET A 16 -16.93 6.66 -9.84
C MET A 16 -16.82 5.25 -9.26
N SER A 17 -15.84 4.50 -9.77
CA SER A 17 -15.32 3.26 -9.21
C SER A 17 -14.05 3.56 -8.40
N ILE A 18 -14.04 3.23 -7.10
CA ILE A 18 -13.00 3.67 -6.18
C ILE A 18 -12.46 2.50 -5.36
N SER A 19 -11.15 2.40 -5.23
CA SER A 19 -10.51 1.51 -4.26
C SER A 19 -10.10 2.26 -3.00
N LEU A 20 -10.40 1.66 -1.85
CA LEU A 20 -9.98 2.10 -0.53
C LEU A 20 -8.99 1.06 0.03
N GLY A 21 -7.71 1.36 0.03
CA GLY A 21 -6.64 0.51 0.52
C GLY A 21 -6.59 0.42 2.05
N GLY A 22 -5.40 0.39 2.62
CA GLY A 22 -5.18 0.27 4.07
C GLY A 22 -4.79 1.59 4.75
N GLY A 23 -4.88 1.60 6.09
CA GLY A 23 -4.38 2.68 6.93
C GLY A 23 -5.43 3.65 7.48
N SER A 24 -5.04 4.38 8.54
CA SER A 24 -5.95 5.24 9.30
C SER A 24 -6.54 6.40 8.49
N ASN A 25 -5.76 7.00 7.59
CA ASN A 25 -6.25 8.09 6.74
C ASN A 25 -7.30 7.60 5.73
N VAL A 26 -7.12 6.39 5.19
CA VAL A 26 -8.13 5.76 4.32
C VAL A 26 -9.40 5.44 5.10
N LEU A 27 -9.30 4.95 6.33
CA LEU A 27 -10.46 4.71 7.19
C LEU A 27 -11.19 6.00 7.57
N ASN A 28 -10.47 7.10 7.78
CA ASN A 28 -11.06 8.42 7.99
C ASN A 28 -11.82 8.87 6.72
N LEU A 29 -11.22 8.70 5.52
CA LEU A 29 -11.91 8.98 4.27
C LEU A 29 -13.16 8.11 4.11
N ALA A 30 -13.09 6.82 4.39
CA ALA A 30 -14.25 5.91 4.32
C ALA A 30 -15.39 6.37 5.25
N LYS A 31 -15.06 6.77 6.48
CA LYS A 31 -16.03 7.32 7.43
C LYS A 31 -16.68 8.60 6.92
N ASP A 32 -15.89 9.53 6.38
CA ASP A 32 -16.40 10.79 5.85
C ASP A 32 -17.24 10.56 4.58
N LEU A 33 -16.82 9.61 3.73
CA LEU A 33 -17.56 9.20 2.53
C LEU A 33 -18.96 8.65 2.87
N SER A 34 -19.09 7.89 3.98
CA SER A 34 -20.40 7.37 4.42
C SER A 34 -21.40 8.47 4.77
N GLN A 35 -20.94 9.67 5.06
CA GLN A 35 -21.75 10.84 5.40
C GLN A 35 -21.95 11.82 4.23
N ALA A 36 -21.20 11.65 3.14
CA ALA A 36 -21.18 12.63 2.04
C ALA A 36 -22.31 12.45 1.02
N HIS A 37 -23.06 11.33 1.09
CA HIS A 37 -24.20 11.05 0.18
C HIS A 37 -23.89 11.21 -1.31
N ILE A 38 -22.67 10.83 -1.76
CA ILE A 38 -22.31 10.84 -3.17
C ILE A 38 -22.97 9.64 -3.86
N SER A 39 -23.73 9.90 -4.93
CA SER A 39 -24.55 8.88 -5.59
C SER A 39 -23.73 7.96 -6.51
N ASN A 40 -24.21 6.71 -6.65
CA ASN A 40 -23.74 5.73 -7.63
C ASN A 40 -22.25 5.40 -7.58
N LEU A 41 -21.66 5.37 -6.37
CA LEU A 41 -20.29 4.92 -6.20
C LEU A 41 -20.21 3.39 -6.17
N THR A 42 -19.20 2.84 -6.84
CA THR A 42 -18.79 1.45 -6.68
C THR A 42 -17.48 1.42 -5.89
N LEU A 43 -17.52 0.81 -4.69
CA LEU A 43 -16.37 0.80 -3.78
C LEU A 43 -15.75 -0.58 -3.74
N TYR A 44 -14.42 -0.62 -3.79
CA TYR A 44 -13.60 -1.81 -3.68
C TYR A 44 -12.54 -1.64 -2.59
N SER A 45 -12.03 -2.75 -2.05
CA SER A 45 -10.87 -2.72 -1.16
C SER A 45 -10.03 -3.98 -1.28
N PRO A 46 -8.69 -3.84 -1.36
CA PRO A 46 -7.75 -4.96 -1.22
C PRO A 46 -7.57 -5.39 0.25
N SER A 47 -8.07 -4.61 1.22
CA SER A 47 -7.90 -4.81 2.66
C SER A 47 -9.17 -5.35 3.31
N GLU A 48 -9.12 -6.55 3.87
CA GLU A 48 -10.24 -7.13 4.65
C GLU A 48 -10.62 -6.25 5.85
N ILE A 49 -9.63 -5.64 6.51
CA ILE A 49 -9.87 -4.72 7.64
C ILE A 49 -10.65 -3.49 7.16
N THR A 50 -10.27 -2.91 6.03
CA THR A 50 -10.98 -1.77 5.45
C THR A 50 -12.39 -2.17 5.02
N GLN A 51 -12.58 -3.34 4.39
CA GLN A 51 -13.89 -3.87 4.04
C GLN A 51 -14.80 -4.00 5.28
N ALA A 52 -14.28 -4.60 6.36
CA ALA A 52 -15.03 -4.77 7.60
C ALA A 52 -15.44 -3.41 8.21
N LYS A 53 -14.53 -2.42 8.22
CA LYS A 53 -14.81 -1.06 8.72
C LYS A 53 -15.81 -0.31 7.84
N CYS A 54 -15.68 -0.38 6.53
CA CYS A 54 -16.65 0.22 5.60
C CYS A 54 -18.07 -0.32 5.81
N LYS A 55 -18.21 -1.64 6.00
CA LYS A 55 -19.50 -2.26 6.36
C LYS A 55 -20.07 -1.72 7.68
N GLN A 56 -19.22 -1.49 8.70
CA GLN A 56 -19.64 -0.86 9.96
C GLN A 56 -20.11 0.59 9.77
N PHE A 57 -19.56 1.32 8.77
CA PHE A 57 -19.98 2.67 8.41
C PHE A 57 -21.24 2.69 7.49
N GLY A 58 -21.80 1.53 7.15
CA GLY A 58 -22.95 1.42 6.24
C GLY A 58 -22.59 1.52 4.76
N LEU A 59 -21.30 1.45 4.39
CA LEU A 59 -20.87 1.45 3.00
C LEU A 59 -20.94 0.03 2.41
N LYS A 60 -21.50 -0.09 1.20
CA LYS A 60 -21.39 -1.32 0.41
C LYS A 60 -20.02 -1.32 -0.28
N ILE A 61 -19.16 -2.26 0.08
CA ILE A 61 -17.82 -2.39 -0.46
C ILE A 61 -17.56 -3.82 -0.91
N LEU A 62 -16.87 -3.99 -2.03
CA LEU A 62 -16.56 -5.27 -2.66
C LEU A 62 -15.06 -5.59 -2.49
N PRO A 63 -14.68 -6.87 -2.38
CA PRO A 63 -13.28 -7.26 -2.46
C PRO A 63 -12.73 -6.93 -3.85
N PHE A 64 -11.51 -6.36 -3.89
CA PHE A 64 -10.87 -6.02 -5.17
C PHE A 64 -10.40 -7.25 -5.95
N SER A 65 -9.92 -8.27 -5.22
CA SER A 65 -9.24 -9.44 -5.78
C SER A 65 -10.07 -10.33 -6.73
N GLU A 66 -11.40 -10.22 -6.73
CA GLU A 66 -12.26 -11.14 -7.49
C GLU A 66 -12.49 -10.71 -8.94
N ASN A 67 -12.50 -9.41 -9.24
CA ASN A 67 -12.93 -8.90 -10.54
C ASN A 67 -11.94 -7.95 -11.23
N SER A 68 -10.85 -7.55 -10.54
CA SER A 68 -9.85 -6.57 -11.04
C SER A 68 -10.47 -5.44 -11.91
N PRO A 69 -11.47 -4.71 -11.38
CA PRO A 69 -12.16 -3.68 -12.14
C PRO A 69 -11.22 -2.53 -12.48
N HIS A 70 -11.48 -1.85 -13.57
CA HIS A 70 -10.88 -0.54 -13.81
C HIS A 70 -11.43 0.48 -12.82
N LEU A 71 -10.56 1.28 -12.23
CA LEU A 71 -10.88 2.25 -11.18
C LEU A 71 -10.58 3.67 -11.64
N ASP A 72 -11.47 4.60 -11.31
CA ASP A 72 -11.21 6.03 -11.50
C ASP A 72 -10.17 6.54 -10.48
N LEU A 73 -10.32 6.14 -9.22
CA LEU A 73 -9.46 6.54 -8.11
C LEU A 73 -9.12 5.36 -7.22
N ALA A 74 -7.89 5.31 -6.74
CA ALA A 74 -7.53 4.46 -5.62
C ALA A 74 -6.82 5.30 -4.54
N PHE A 75 -7.31 5.20 -3.29
CA PHE A 75 -6.72 5.85 -2.12
C PHE A 75 -6.07 4.81 -1.22
N ASP A 76 -4.84 5.07 -0.82
CA ASP A 76 -4.11 4.13 0.04
C ASP A 76 -3.17 4.87 0.99
N GLY A 77 -2.54 4.13 1.92
CA GLY A 77 -1.43 4.61 2.72
C GLY A 77 -0.10 4.05 2.22
N CYS A 78 1.01 4.57 2.74
CA CYS A 78 2.32 3.93 2.61
C CYS A 78 3.16 4.19 3.86
N ASP A 79 4.23 3.40 4.03
CA ASP A 79 5.14 3.53 5.16
C ASP A 79 6.27 4.53 4.89
N SER A 80 6.69 4.64 3.63
CA SER A 80 7.66 5.63 3.14
C SER A 80 7.46 5.90 1.65
N ILE A 81 7.67 7.14 1.21
CA ILE A 81 7.67 7.53 -0.20
C ILE A 81 8.75 8.57 -0.44
N ASP A 82 9.49 8.44 -1.56
CA ASP A 82 10.54 9.37 -1.96
C ASP A 82 10.02 10.49 -2.90
N LYS A 83 10.88 11.48 -3.17
CA LYS A 83 10.59 12.59 -4.09
C LYS A 83 10.34 12.17 -5.55
N ASN A 84 10.73 10.95 -5.92
CA ASN A 84 10.46 10.37 -7.24
C ASN A 84 9.14 9.58 -7.26
N PHE A 85 8.36 9.63 -6.18
CA PHE A 85 7.11 8.92 -6.00
C PHE A 85 7.25 7.39 -6.02
N ASN A 86 8.40 6.87 -5.61
CA ASN A 86 8.54 5.46 -5.29
C ASN A 86 8.14 5.23 -3.83
N ALA A 87 7.33 4.23 -3.55
CA ALA A 87 6.80 3.99 -2.22
C ALA A 87 7.12 2.58 -1.70
N LEU A 88 7.27 2.48 -0.36
CA LEU A 88 7.28 1.22 0.37
C LEU A 88 5.95 1.08 1.14
N LYS A 89 5.24 -0.01 0.86
CA LYS A 89 3.96 -0.41 1.48
C LYS A 89 4.13 -1.74 2.21
N SER A 90 4.96 -1.72 3.24
CA SER A 90 5.48 -2.93 3.86
C SER A 90 4.65 -3.44 5.03
N GLY A 91 3.87 -2.55 5.70
CA GLY A 91 3.25 -2.85 6.98
C GLY A 91 2.20 -3.96 6.94
N GLY A 92 1.23 -3.87 6.06
CA GLY A 92 0.03 -4.72 6.05
C GLY A 92 0.23 -6.15 5.54
N GLY A 93 1.30 -6.42 4.77
CA GLY A 93 1.51 -7.72 4.12
C GLY A 93 0.49 -8.07 3.03
N ILE A 94 -0.23 -7.08 2.50
CA ILE A 94 -1.25 -7.21 1.45
C ILE A 94 -0.83 -6.51 0.15
N HIS A 95 0.46 -6.20 0.02
CA HIS A 95 1.01 -5.36 -1.05
C HIS A 95 0.78 -5.93 -2.45
N LEU A 96 0.57 -7.25 -2.62
CA LEU A 96 0.16 -7.82 -3.90
C LEU A 96 -1.20 -7.26 -4.34
N PHE A 97 -2.20 -7.33 -3.48
CA PHE A 97 -3.55 -6.84 -3.81
C PHE A 97 -3.63 -5.31 -3.90
N GLU A 98 -2.85 -4.61 -3.07
CA GLU A 98 -2.72 -3.15 -3.16
C GLU A 98 -2.08 -2.73 -4.49
N LYS A 99 -1.07 -3.48 -4.97
CA LYS A 99 -0.41 -3.23 -6.25
C LYS A 99 -1.35 -3.48 -7.42
N LEU A 100 -2.12 -4.58 -7.38
CA LEU A 100 -3.15 -4.86 -8.38
C LEU A 100 -4.19 -3.73 -8.46
N ALA A 101 -4.64 -3.20 -7.32
CA ALA A 101 -5.56 -2.07 -7.30
C ALA A 101 -4.90 -0.80 -7.88
N ALA A 102 -3.64 -0.55 -7.53
CA ALA A 102 -2.88 0.60 -8.03
C ALA A 102 -2.64 0.55 -9.55
N GLU A 103 -2.37 -0.63 -10.11
CA GLU A 103 -2.12 -0.86 -11.53
C GLU A 103 -3.41 -0.77 -12.37
N ASN A 104 -4.58 -0.93 -11.76
CA ASN A 104 -5.88 -0.87 -12.42
C ASN A 104 -6.63 0.47 -12.19
N THR A 105 -5.94 1.52 -11.76
CA THR A 105 -6.55 2.84 -11.50
C THR A 105 -5.94 3.95 -12.35
N GLU A 106 -6.76 4.95 -12.69
CA GLU A 106 -6.29 6.15 -13.38
C GLU A 106 -5.45 7.04 -12.45
N GLU A 107 -5.91 7.26 -11.20
CA GLU A 107 -5.18 8.03 -10.20
C GLU A 107 -4.98 7.19 -8.93
N TYR A 108 -3.72 6.81 -8.64
CA TYR A 108 -3.33 6.18 -7.39
C TYR A 108 -2.77 7.20 -6.42
N ILE A 109 -3.53 7.51 -5.37
CA ILE A 109 -3.31 8.63 -4.47
C ILE A 109 -2.99 8.12 -3.07
N LEU A 110 -1.82 8.49 -2.55
CA LEU A 110 -1.44 8.12 -1.19
C LEU A 110 -1.84 9.19 -0.18
N LEU A 111 -2.53 8.76 0.88
CA LEU A 111 -2.96 9.59 2.02
C LEU A 111 -2.00 9.38 3.18
N LEU A 112 -1.11 10.34 3.45
CA LEU A 112 -0.03 10.13 4.41
C LEU A 112 0.30 11.39 5.23
N PRO A 113 0.84 11.22 6.44
CA PRO A 113 1.42 12.32 7.21
C PRO A 113 2.72 12.79 6.54
N ALA A 114 3.04 14.08 6.70
CA ALA A 114 4.12 14.75 5.96
C ALA A 114 5.50 14.10 6.14
N GLU A 115 5.77 13.54 7.32
CA GLU A 115 7.05 12.92 7.65
C GLU A 115 7.36 11.64 6.85
N ARG A 116 6.38 11.05 6.16
CA ARG A 116 6.57 9.88 5.29
C ARG A 116 7.02 10.24 3.87
N PHE A 117 6.82 11.50 3.45
CA PHE A 117 7.33 12.01 2.18
C PHE A 117 8.70 12.65 2.39
N ARG A 118 9.73 12.09 1.77
CA ARG A 118 11.14 12.42 2.01
C ARG A 118 11.90 12.50 0.69
N ASP A 119 13.14 13.01 0.74
CA ASP A 119 14.02 12.99 -0.43
C ASP A 119 14.35 11.56 -0.87
N GLU A 120 14.53 10.64 0.10
CA GLU A 120 14.83 9.23 -0.10
C GLU A 120 13.92 8.35 0.77
N LEU A 121 13.74 7.09 0.35
CA LEU A 121 13.02 6.10 1.14
C LEU A 121 13.69 5.89 2.50
N SER A 122 12.88 5.77 3.55
CA SER A 122 13.38 5.53 4.90
C SER A 122 14.06 4.15 5.00
N PRO A 123 15.32 4.06 5.47
CA PRO A 123 16.01 2.78 5.65
C PRO A 123 15.42 1.92 6.77
N THR A 124 14.60 2.52 7.65
CA THR A 124 13.92 1.78 8.72
C THR A 124 12.66 1.06 8.25
N ILE A 125 12.20 1.35 7.03
CA ILE A 125 11.06 0.68 6.41
C ILE A 125 11.60 -0.40 5.46
N PRO A 126 11.25 -1.68 5.66
CA PRO A 126 11.78 -2.77 4.86
C PRO A 126 11.20 -2.84 3.45
N LEU A 127 11.95 -3.44 2.54
CA LEU A 127 11.40 -4.08 1.36
C LEU A 127 10.78 -5.42 1.80
N CYS A 128 9.46 -5.52 1.84
CA CYS A 128 8.77 -6.76 2.18
C CYS A 128 8.56 -7.61 0.93
N LEU A 129 8.95 -8.87 0.98
CA LEU A 129 8.66 -9.86 -0.05
C LEU A 129 7.54 -10.79 0.42
N GLU A 130 6.66 -11.16 -0.49
CA GLU A 130 5.74 -12.27 -0.36
C GLU A 130 6.33 -13.49 -1.05
N VAL A 131 6.55 -14.59 -0.29
CA VAL A 131 7.31 -15.76 -0.74
C VAL A 131 6.53 -17.05 -0.51
N VAL A 132 6.45 -17.87 -1.55
CA VAL A 132 5.88 -19.24 -1.46
C VAL A 132 6.65 -20.03 -0.40
N PRO A 133 5.97 -20.67 0.60
CA PRO A 133 6.64 -21.32 1.73
C PRO A 133 7.70 -22.35 1.32
N ALA A 134 7.46 -23.13 0.28
CA ALA A 134 8.40 -24.13 -0.21
C ALA A 134 9.72 -23.55 -0.75
N CYS A 135 9.74 -22.26 -1.11
CA CYS A 135 10.90 -21.58 -1.70
C CYS A 135 11.70 -20.75 -0.68
N LEU A 136 11.26 -20.72 0.59
CA LEU A 136 11.82 -19.84 1.63
C LEU A 136 13.35 -19.92 1.72
N GLY A 137 13.92 -21.10 1.84
CA GLY A 137 15.38 -21.30 1.98
C GLY A 137 16.15 -20.77 0.77
N ASN A 138 15.67 -21.02 -0.45
CA ASN A 138 16.31 -20.56 -1.68
C ASN A 138 16.26 -19.02 -1.78
N ILE A 139 15.15 -18.40 -1.38
CA ILE A 139 15.02 -16.93 -1.41
C ILE A 139 15.94 -16.29 -0.38
N ILE A 140 16.02 -16.83 0.84
CA ILE A 140 16.94 -16.33 1.88
C ILE A 140 18.39 -16.38 1.37
N ASN A 141 18.81 -17.49 0.76
CA ASN A 141 20.17 -17.67 0.22
C ASN A 141 20.46 -16.75 -0.98
N SER A 142 19.43 -16.20 -1.63
CA SER A 142 19.58 -15.26 -2.75
C SER A 142 19.66 -13.79 -2.33
N ILE A 143 19.35 -13.45 -1.07
CA ILE A 143 19.46 -12.10 -0.56
C ILE A 143 20.95 -11.73 -0.48
N PRO A 144 21.39 -10.61 -1.13
CA PRO A 144 22.78 -10.22 -1.09
C PRO A 144 23.23 -9.86 0.34
N GLU A 145 24.50 -10.18 0.70
CA GLU A 145 25.05 -10.05 2.06
C GLU A 145 25.04 -8.63 2.61
N GLU A 146 24.97 -7.62 1.73
CA GLU A 146 24.86 -6.22 2.14
C GLU A 146 23.47 -5.82 2.66
N TYR A 147 22.50 -6.76 2.71
CA TYR A 147 21.16 -6.52 3.26
C TYR A 147 20.87 -7.44 4.43
N ASP A 148 20.30 -6.88 5.48
CA ASP A 148 19.74 -7.65 6.59
C ASP A 148 18.34 -8.13 6.24
N TYR A 149 17.91 -9.29 6.77
CA TYR A 149 16.54 -9.74 6.60
C TYR A 149 15.95 -10.32 7.89
N LYS A 150 14.62 -10.32 7.94
CA LYS A 150 13.84 -10.98 9.01
C LYS A 150 12.62 -11.64 8.40
N ILE A 151 12.37 -12.90 8.77
CA ILE A 151 11.07 -13.50 8.51
C ILE A 151 10.08 -12.87 9.48
N ARG A 152 8.99 -12.30 8.94
CA ARG A 152 8.00 -11.62 9.77
C ARG A 152 7.26 -12.61 10.64
N LEU A 153 7.13 -12.29 11.92
CA LEU A 153 6.41 -13.12 12.89
C LEU A 153 5.00 -12.57 13.10
N ASP A 154 4.03 -13.46 13.25
CA ASP A 154 2.74 -13.12 13.79
C ASP A 154 2.85 -13.06 15.31
N LYS A 155 2.58 -11.90 15.89
CA LYS A 155 2.67 -11.69 17.35
C LYS A 155 1.51 -12.30 18.12
N ALA A 156 0.38 -12.57 17.45
CA ALA A 156 -0.81 -13.14 18.07
C ALA A 156 -0.77 -14.67 18.16
N VAL A 157 -0.08 -15.31 17.22
CA VAL A 157 0.11 -16.76 17.20
C VAL A 157 1.60 -17.04 17.00
N ALA A 158 2.12 -18.12 17.59
CA ALA A 158 3.55 -18.48 17.53
C ALA A 158 3.91 -19.05 16.13
N SER A 159 3.78 -18.24 15.10
CA SER A 159 4.01 -18.61 13.69
C SER A 159 4.62 -17.47 12.87
N PHE A 160 5.04 -17.79 11.66
CA PHE A 160 5.36 -16.74 10.67
C PHE A 160 4.10 -16.00 10.22
N ALA A 161 4.20 -14.69 10.07
CA ALA A 161 3.14 -13.90 9.47
C ALA A 161 2.92 -14.32 8.00
N ARG A 162 1.66 -14.33 7.60
CA ARG A 162 1.22 -14.76 6.27
C ARG A 162 0.51 -13.64 5.53
N SER A 163 0.71 -13.61 4.21
CA SER A 163 -0.17 -12.85 3.33
C SER A 163 -1.57 -13.49 3.27
N PRO A 164 -2.58 -12.80 2.71
CA PRO A 164 -3.90 -13.40 2.50
C PRO A 164 -3.90 -14.69 1.66
N LEU A 165 -2.87 -14.88 0.85
CA LEU A 165 -2.67 -16.12 0.07
C LEU A 165 -1.95 -17.23 0.84
N GLY A 166 -1.62 -17.02 2.13
CA GLY A 166 -0.90 -17.98 2.96
C GLY A 166 0.62 -18.00 2.75
N ASN A 167 1.15 -17.10 1.95
CA ASN A 167 2.59 -16.98 1.69
C ASN A 167 3.33 -16.33 2.86
N ILE A 168 4.63 -16.61 2.99
CA ILE A 168 5.49 -16.06 4.04
C ILE A 168 5.92 -14.63 3.66
N LEU A 169 6.05 -13.77 4.66
CA LEU A 169 6.54 -12.41 4.51
C LEU A 169 7.98 -12.31 5.01
N ILE A 170 8.88 -11.79 4.16
CA ILE A 170 10.28 -11.51 4.49
C ILE A 170 10.50 -10.02 4.41
N ASP A 171 11.00 -9.41 5.48
CA ASP A 171 11.38 -8.00 5.57
C ASP A 171 12.89 -7.87 5.36
N ILE A 172 13.29 -7.17 4.30
CA ILE A 172 14.69 -6.92 3.94
C ILE A 172 15.01 -5.46 4.24
N TYR A 173 16.16 -5.20 4.85
CA TYR A 173 16.63 -3.88 5.27
C TYR A 173 17.97 -3.55 4.66
N PRO A 174 18.21 -2.29 4.24
CA PRO A 174 19.54 -1.84 3.86
C PRO A 174 20.37 -1.59 5.13
N GLN A 175 21.68 -1.72 5.05
CA GLN A 175 22.56 -1.36 6.17
C GLN A 175 22.58 0.15 6.44
N THR A 176 22.43 1.00 5.42
CA THR A 176 22.44 2.46 5.57
C THR A 176 21.27 3.16 4.87
N SER A 177 21.07 2.92 3.58
CA SER A 177 20.05 3.60 2.77
C SER A 177 19.60 2.77 1.57
N TRP A 178 18.48 3.15 0.95
CA TRP A 178 17.87 2.47 -0.19
C TRP A 178 18.45 2.88 -1.56
N HIS A 179 19.74 3.14 -1.69
CA HIS A 179 20.34 3.61 -2.97
C HIS A 179 20.08 2.67 -4.16
N ASN A 180 20.03 1.35 -3.93
CA ASN A 180 19.91 0.35 -4.99
C ASN A 180 18.60 -0.45 -4.93
N ILE A 181 17.56 0.05 -4.28
CA ILE A 181 16.32 -0.70 -4.07
C ILE A 181 15.69 -1.19 -5.37
N LYS A 182 15.71 -0.38 -6.43
CA LYS A 182 15.18 -0.76 -7.74
C LYS A 182 15.90 -1.99 -8.31
N LYS A 183 17.25 -2.01 -8.24
CA LYS A 183 18.05 -3.14 -8.72
C LYS A 183 17.82 -4.38 -7.87
N LEU A 184 17.81 -4.23 -6.55
CA LEU A 184 17.50 -5.32 -5.61
C LEU A 184 16.13 -5.90 -5.87
N ASN A 185 15.10 -5.05 -5.94
CA ASN A 185 13.72 -5.45 -6.19
C ASN A 185 13.59 -6.23 -7.52
N SER A 186 14.17 -5.69 -8.60
CA SER A 186 14.15 -6.35 -9.92
C SER A 186 14.87 -7.70 -9.93
N PHE A 187 15.93 -7.85 -9.12
CA PHE A 187 16.64 -9.11 -8.95
C PHE A 187 15.80 -10.12 -8.17
N LEU A 188 15.23 -9.70 -7.03
CA LEU A 188 14.45 -10.59 -6.16
C LEU A 188 13.14 -11.05 -6.79
N LEU A 189 12.45 -10.18 -7.53
CA LEU A 189 11.22 -10.55 -8.26
C LEU A 189 11.44 -11.61 -9.35
N LYS A 190 12.68 -11.83 -9.80
CA LYS A 190 13.02 -12.90 -10.75
C LYS A 190 13.30 -14.24 -10.10
N GLN A 191 13.39 -14.28 -8.77
CA GLN A 191 13.64 -15.54 -8.05
C GLN A 191 12.35 -16.38 -8.02
N ASN A 192 12.47 -17.67 -8.32
CA ASN A 192 11.34 -18.59 -8.28
C ASN A 192 10.77 -18.67 -6.85
N GLY A 193 9.49 -18.37 -6.72
CA GLY A 193 8.77 -18.37 -5.45
C GLY A 193 8.57 -17.00 -4.81
N VAL A 194 9.15 -15.92 -5.35
CA VAL A 194 8.77 -14.55 -4.98
C VAL A 194 7.50 -14.19 -5.76
N VAL A 195 6.43 -13.90 -5.01
CA VAL A 195 5.10 -13.58 -5.57
C VAL A 195 4.97 -12.08 -5.82
N SER A 196 5.39 -11.26 -4.86
CA SER A 196 5.28 -9.80 -4.92
C SER A 196 6.26 -9.14 -3.95
N SER A 197 6.44 -7.84 -4.10
CA SER A 197 7.21 -6.99 -3.20
C SER A 197 6.45 -5.73 -2.82
N SER A 198 6.79 -5.15 -1.68
CA SER A 198 6.19 -3.91 -1.18
C SER A 198 6.71 -2.63 -1.84
N TYR A 199 7.61 -2.73 -2.82
CA TYR A 199 8.15 -1.59 -3.55
C TYR A 199 7.24 -1.23 -4.73
N PHE A 200 6.70 -0.02 -4.70
CA PHE A 200 5.81 0.55 -5.72
C PHE A 200 6.58 1.59 -6.52
N GLU A 201 7.09 1.19 -7.68
CA GLU A 201 7.89 2.03 -8.57
C GLU A 201 7.01 2.66 -9.64
N GLY A 202 7.00 4.00 -9.70
CA GLY A 202 6.37 4.72 -10.81
C GLY A 202 4.84 4.70 -10.85
N ILE A 203 4.17 4.03 -9.92
CA ILE A 203 2.72 3.82 -9.91
C ILE A 203 1.98 4.99 -9.25
N VAL A 204 2.55 5.58 -8.20
CA VAL A 204 1.91 6.67 -7.44
C VAL A 204 1.77 7.91 -8.32
N THR A 205 0.55 8.45 -8.45
CA THR A 205 0.25 9.65 -9.26
C THR A 205 0.29 10.92 -8.45
N SER A 206 -0.15 10.86 -7.18
CA SER A 206 -0.10 11.99 -6.25
C SER A 206 -0.10 11.52 -4.79
N ILE A 207 0.25 12.44 -3.90
CA ILE A 207 0.08 12.29 -2.46
C ILE A 207 -0.80 13.41 -1.93
N ILE A 208 -1.62 13.09 -0.93
CA ILE A 208 -2.32 14.07 -0.12
C ILE A 208 -1.75 14.02 1.27
N THR A 209 -1.18 15.13 1.71
CA THR A 209 -0.55 15.26 3.02
C THR A 209 -0.99 16.53 3.71
N GLU A 210 -0.67 16.65 5.00
CA GLU A 210 -1.08 17.76 5.84
C GLU A 210 0.11 18.66 6.18
N THR A 211 -0.03 19.96 5.94
CA THR A 211 0.83 21.00 6.48
C THR A 211 0.15 21.63 7.69
N LYS A 212 0.83 22.51 8.43
CA LYS A 212 0.34 23.06 9.72
C LYS A 212 -1.15 23.49 9.75
N ASN A 213 -1.74 23.93 8.61
CA ASN A 213 -3.11 24.45 8.58
C ASN A 213 -3.94 23.98 7.38
N LYS A 214 -3.44 23.14 6.49
CA LYS A 214 -4.17 22.70 5.30
C LYS A 214 -3.64 21.36 4.78
N ALA A 215 -4.53 20.59 4.14
CA ALA A 215 -4.10 19.48 3.30
C ALA A 215 -3.70 19.98 1.91
N VAL A 216 -2.62 19.44 1.39
CA VAL A 216 -2.11 19.74 0.05
C VAL A 216 -2.02 18.45 -0.76
N GLU A 217 -2.29 18.54 -2.04
CA GLU A 217 -1.99 17.49 -3.00
C GLU A 217 -0.70 17.84 -3.72
N ILE A 218 0.25 16.92 -3.73
CA ILE A 218 1.50 17.02 -4.47
C ILE A 218 1.42 15.97 -5.58
N LYS A 219 1.49 16.40 -6.84
CA LYS A 219 1.44 15.51 -8.00
C LYS A 219 2.84 15.13 -8.44
N LYS A 220 2.96 13.94 -8.99
CA LYS A 220 4.16 13.52 -9.71
C LYS A 220 4.32 14.42 -10.93
N GLY A 221 5.49 15.02 -11.09
CA GLY A 221 5.82 15.88 -12.24
C GLY A 221 6.07 15.10 -13.52
#